data_c0aee20b5bea22422a4823218d335431
#
_entry.id   c0aee20b5bea22422a4823218d335431
#
_cell.length_a   1.000
_cell.length_b   1.000
_cell.length_c   1.000
_cell.angle_alpha   90.00
_cell.angle_beta   90.00
_cell.angle_gamma   90.00
#
_symmetry.space_group_name_H-M   'P 1'
#
loop_
_entity.id
_entity.type
_entity.pdbx_description
1 polymer ?
#
loop_
_entity_poly.entity_id
_entity_poly.type
_entity_poly.pdbx_seq_one_letter_code
_entity_poly.pdbx_strand_id
1 'polypeptide(L)'
;MHEKAIDPLHGKRLDTILEELVDYYNGFEELGKQINIKCFTDNPSIKSSLKFLRKTDWARTKVESLYIYVLRQKKKAAKLKE
;
A
#
# COMPACT_ATOMS: atom_id res chain seq x y z
N MET A 1 -25.30 -3.29 6.61
CA MET A 1 -24.76 -3.02 6.57
C MET A 1 -23.91 -2.81 6.58
N HIS A 2 -23.71 -2.97 6.72
CA HIS A 2 -23.03 -2.71 6.73
C HIS A 2 -21.99 -2.96 6.76
N GLU A 3 -21.74 -3.44 7.14
CA GLU A 3 -20.76 -4.04 7.16
C GLU A 3 -19.81 -3.63 6.33
N LYS A 4 -20.05 -3.22 5.48
CA LYS A 4 -19.22 -2.71 4.62
C LYS A 4 -18.48 -1.69 5.24
N ALA A 5 -18.87 -1.23 6.22
CA ALA A 5 -18.16 -0.24 6.92
C ALA A 5 -16.79 -0.67 7.29
N ILE A 6 -16.51 -1.95 7.15
CA ILE A 6 -15.25 -2.43 7.56
C ILE A 6 -14.25 -2.55 6.46
N ASP A 7 -14.54 -2.06 5.31
CA ASP A 7 -13.60 -2.04 4.22
C ASP A 7 -12.42 -1.15 4.61
N PRO A 8 -11.22 -1.70 4.79
CA PRO A 8 -10.09 -0.90 5.24
C PRO A 8 -9.65 0.15 4.21
N LEU A 9 -10.12 0.04 3.00
CA LEU A 9 -9.77 1.00 1.97
C LEU A 9 -10.83 2.09 1.80
N HIS A 10 -11.91 1.99 2.53
CA HIS A 10 -12.99 2.96 2.40
C HIS A 10 -12.52 4.35 2.79
N GLY A 11 -12.64 5.30 1.89
CA GLY A 11 -12.22 6.66 2.14
C GLY A 11 -10.74 6.92 2.05
N LYS A 12 -9.95 5.89 1.81
CA LYS A 12 -8.52 6.07 1.66
C LYS A 12 -8.15 6.41 0.23
N ARG A 13 -7.35 7.44 0.08
CA ARG A 13 -6.85 7.81 -1.24
C ARG A 13 -5.64 6.96 -1.58
N LEU A 14 -5.43 6.75 -2.87
CA LEU A 14 -4.30 5.95 -3.32
C LEU A 14 -2.97 6.55 -2.89
N ASP A 15 -2.85 7.87 -2.92
CA ASP A 15 -1.62 8.52 -2.50
C ASP A 15 -1.35 8.27 -1.01
N THR A 16 -2.38 8.30 -0.17
CA THR A 16 -2.23 8.01 1.24
C THR A 16 -1.79 6.56 1.46
N ILE A 17 -2.43 5.64 0.73
CA ILE A 17 -2.08 4.23 0.82
C ILE A 17 -0.61 4.02 0.48
N LEU A 18 -0.17 4.64 -0.61
CA LEU A 18 1.20 4.49 -1.06
C LEU A 18 2.19 5.07 -0.07
N GLU A 19 1.88 6.26 0.47
CA GLU A 19 2.75 6.89 1.45
C GLU A 19 2.90 6.03 2.70
N GLU A 20 1.80 5.45 3.15
CA GLU A 20 1.86 4.59 4.33
C GLU A 20 2.67 3.33 4.07
N LEU A 21 2.57 2.77 2.86
CA LEU A 21 3.35 1.60 2.51
C LEU A 21 4.84 1.93 2.46
N VAL A 22 5.19 3.05 1.85
CA VAL A 22 6.58 3.46 1.78
C VAL A 22 7.15 3.66 3.19
N ASP A 23 6.34 4.26 4.05
CA ASP A 23 6.76 4.48 5.43
C ASP A 23 6.93 3.16 6.18
N TYR A 24 6.00 2.25 6.00
CA TYR A 24 6.05 0.96 6.67
C TYR A 24 7.30 0.16 6.28
N TYR A 25 7.67 0.20 5.01
CA TYR A 25 8.82 -0.55 4.51
C TYR A 25 10.11 0.26 4.49
N ASN A 26 10.05 1.50 5.00
CA ASN A 26 11.22 2.37 5.08
C ASN A 26 11.82 2.72 3.73
N GLY A 27 10.96 2.87 2.74
CA GLY A 27 11.41 3.34 1.44
C GLY A 27 10.93 2.46 0.30
N PHE A 28 11.15 2.95 -0.91
CA PHE A 28 10.72 2.24 -2.10
C PHE A 28 11.52 0.97 -2.37
N GLU A 29 12.74 0.91 -1.90
CA GLU A 29 13.57 -0.27 -2.14
C GLU A 29 12.92 -1.52 -1.56
N GLU A 30 12.53 -1.46 -0.30
CA GLU A 30 11.87 -2.59 0.35
C GLU A 30 10.48 -2.82 -0.22
N LEU A 31 9.76 -1.74 -0.49
CA LEU A 31 8.44 -1.87 -1.09
C LEU A 31 8.53 -2.55 -2.46
N GLY A 32 9.56 -2.24 -3.23
CA GLY A 32 9.77 -2.86 -4.53
C GLY A 32 10.04 -4.35 -4.45
N LYS A 33 10.55 -4.81 -3.31
CA LYS A 33 10.74 -6.24 -3.11
C LYS A 33 9.42 -6.96 -2.90
N GLN A 34 8.43 -6.25 -2.38
CA GLN A 34 7.10 -6.83 -2.18
C GLN A 34 6.29 -6.80 -3.46
N ILE A 35 6.42 -5.72 -4.21
CA ILE A 35 5.73 -5.58 -5.49
C ILE A 35 6.77 -5.13 -6.50
N ASN A 36 7.23 -6.05 -7.32
CA ASN A 36 8.32 -5.77 -8.25
C ASN A 36 7.79 -5.11 -9.53
N ILE A 37 7.61 -3.80 -9.45
CA ILE A 37 7.18 -3.03 -10.61
C ILE A 37 8.11 -1.84 -10.77
N LYS A 38 8.27 -1.40 -12.01
CA LYS A 38 9.25 -0.37 -12.33
C LYS A 38 9.07 0.93 -11.58
N CYS A 39 7.85 1.32 -11.32
CA CYS A 39 7.63 2.58 -10.64
C CYS A 39 8.15 2.56 -9.20
N PHE A 40 8.45 1.38 -8.67
CA PHE A 40 9.03 1.26 -7.33
C PHE A 40 10.52 0.98 -7.36
N THR A 41 11.05 0.53 -8.49
CA THR A 41 12.45 0.09 -8.56
C THR A 41 13.31 0.98 -9.42
N ASP A 42 12.70 1.79 -10.28
CA ASP A 42 13.45 2.63 -11.20
C ASP A 42 13.11 4.09 -10.93
N ASN A 43 14.02 4.80 -10.25
CA ASN A 43 13.84 6.20 -9.95
C ASN A 43 12.50 6.45 -9.26
N PRO A 44 12.21 5.75 -8.18
CA PRO A 44 10.87 5.80 -7.61
C PRO A 44 10.52 7.13 -6.96
N SER A 45 9.25 7.49 -7.06
CA SER A 45 8.72 8.64 -6.34
C SER A 45 7.23 8.41 -6.17
N ILE A 46 6.64 9.08 -5.19
CA ILE A 46 5.20 8.97 -4.96
C ILE A 46 4.45 9.42 -6.21
N LYS A 47 4.86 10.52 -6.77
CA LYS A 47 4.17 11.10 -7.92
C LYS A 47 4.18 10.19 -9.14
N SER A 48 5.34 9.66 -9.49
CA SER A 48 5.42 8.78 -10.66
C SER A 48 4.73 7.46 -10.41
N SER A 49 4.80 6.96 -9.19
CA SER A 49 4.11 5.72 -8.84
C SER A 49 2.60 5.89 -8.95
N LEU A 50 2.07 7.00 -8.46
CA LEU A 50 0.65 7.26 -8.56
C LEU A 50 0.19 7.31 -10.01
N LYS A 51 0.98 7.96 -10.84
CA LYS A 51 0.64 8.07 -12.25
C LYS A 51 0.55 6.70 -12.90
N PHE A 52 1.49 5.82 -12.60
CA PHE A 52 1.49 4.47 -13.13
C PHE A 52 0.31 3.67 -12.58
N LEU A 53 0.08 3.73 -11.29
CA LEU A 53 -0.95 2.94 -10.66
C LEU A 53 -2.35 3.33 -11.10
N ARG A 54 -2.55 4.61 -11.38
CA ARG A 54 -3.87 5.06 -11.85
C ARG A 54 -4.22 4.50 -13.21
N LYS A 55 -3.21 4.17 -14.01
CA LYS A 55 -3.42 3.63 -15.35
C LYS A 55 -3.37 2.12 -15.39
N THR A 56 -2.93 1.47 -14.34
CA THR A 56 -2.64 0.04 -14.39
C THR A 56 -3.38 -0.67 -13.28
N ASP A 57 -4.53 -1.21 -13.61
CA ASP A 57 -5.41 -1.84 -12.62
C ASP A 57 -4.75 -2.97 -11.84
N TRP A 58 -4.03 -3.85 -12.52
CA TRP A 58 -3.43 -4.99 -11.82
C TRP A 58 -2.41 -4.55 -10.79
N ALA A 59 -1.66 -3.49 -11.10
CA ALA A 59 -0.66 -2.98 -10.17
C ALA A 59 -1.32 -2.31 -8.98
N ARG A 60 -2.38 -1.56 -9.24
CA ARG A 60 -3.11 -0.92 -8.16
C ARG A 60 -3.73 -1.96 -7.23
N THR A 61 -4.27 -3.02 -7.81
CA THR A 61 -4.84 -4.10 -7.00
C THR A 61 -3.78 -4.73 -6.11
N LYS A 62 -2.58 -4.91 -6.63
CA LYS A 62 -1.50 -5.46 -5.82
C LYS A 62 -1.12 -4.54 -4.67
N VAL A 63 -1.07 -3.25 -4.94
CA VAL A 63 -0.77 -2.26 -3.90
C VAL A 63 -1.84 -2.28 -2.82
N GLU A 64 -3.10 -2.32 -3.22
CA GLU A 64 -4.20 -2.33 -2.27
C GLU A 64 -4.18 -3.60 -1.42
N SER A 65 -3.90 -4.73 -2.05
CA SER A 65 -3.82 -5.99 -1.32
C SER A 65 -2.69 -5.97 -0.31
N LEU A 66 -1.54 -5.44 -0.70
CA LEU A 66 -0.42 -5.33 0.21
C LEU A 66 -0.76 -4.40 1.37
N TYR A 67 -1.46 -3.32 1.09
CA TYR A 67 -1.86 -2.39 2.13
C TYR A 67 -2.75 -3.08 3.17
N ILE A 68 -3.68 -3.89 2.72
CA ILE A 68 -4.54 -4.64 3.63
C ILE A 68 -3.71 -5.59 4.48
N TYR A 69 -2.74 -6.25 3.87
CA TYR A 69 -1.84 -7.13 4.59
C TYR A 69 -1.08 -6.35 5.67
N VAL A 70 -0.57 -5.18 5.32
CA VAL A 70 0.17 -4.36 6.27
C VAL A 70 -0.71 -3.91 7.42
N LEU A 71 -1.95 -3.55 7.13
CA LEU A 71 -2.87 -3.16 8.19
C LEU A 71 -3.10 -4.29 9.17
N ARG A 72 -3.21 -5.51 8.67
CA ARG A 72 -3.37 -6.67 9.53
C ARG A 72 -2.13 -6.90 10.38
N GLN A 73 -0.95 -6.70 9.81
CA GLN A 73 0.29 -6.89 10.55
C GLN A 73 0.44 -5.84 11.64
N LYS A 74 0.07 -4.61 11.36
CA LYS A 74 0.13 -3.55 12.37
C LYS A 74 -0.82 -3.84 13.53
N LYS A 75 -2.00 -4.29 13.21
CA LYS A 75 -3.00 -4.62 14.23
C LYS A 75 -2.53 -5.78 15.09
N LYS A 76 -1.95 -6.78 14.45
CA LYS A 76 -1.45 -7.94 15.15
C LYS A 76 -0.29 -7.58 16.08
N ALA A 77 0.63 -6.74 15.60
CA ALA A 77 1.75 -6.31 16.40
C ALA A 77 1.30 -5.51 17.62
N ALA A 78 0.33 -4.63 17.42
CA ALA A 78 -0.19 -3.85 18.54
C ALA A 78 -0.84 -4.75 19.58
N LYS A 79 -1.53 -5.77 19.11
CA LYS A 79 -2.19 -6.70 20.01
C LYS A 79 -1.17 -7.52 20.80
N LEU A 80 -0.10 -7.94 20.13
CA LEU A 80 0.93 -8.71 20.79
C LEU A 80 1.69 -7.93 21.84
N LYS A 81 1.73 -6.63 21.69
CA LYS A 81 2.43 -5.78 22.64
C LYS A 81 1.72 -5.66 23.96
N GLU A 82 0.48 -5.97 23.97
CA GLU A 82 -0.25 -5.95 25.22
C GLU A 82 0.06 -7.18 26.02
#